data_3091c1db2853efc3500578b43034bd59
#
_entry.id   3091c1db2853efc3500578b43034bd59
#
_cell.length_a   1.000
_cell.length_b   1.000
_cell.length_c   1.000
_cell.angle_alpha   90.00
_cell.angle_beta   90.00
_cell.angle_gamma   90.00
#
_symmetry.space_group_name_H-M   'P 1'
#
loop_
_entity.id
_entity.type
_entity.pdbx_description
1 polymer ?
#
loop_
_entity_poly.entity_id
_entity_poly.type
_entity_poly.pdbx_seq_one_letter_code
_entity_poly.pdbx_strand_id
1 'polypeptide(L)'
;MKYIAAHGLPIARECDLVCSSAGLLAYYKKIEDSREQLPYDIDGVVYKVNDLAQQEKLGFISRAPRFALAHKFPAQEVITELLGIDIQVGRTGALTPVAKLKPVFVGGATVTQATLHNEDEIKRKNVMIGD
;
A
#
# COMPACT_ATOMS: atom_id res chain seq x y z
N MET A 1 -16.50 16.90 -1.39
CA MET A 1 -16.98 15.83 -2.29
C MET A 1 -18.18 16.24 -3.13
N LYS A 2 -19.31 16.68 -2.56
CA LYS A 2 -20.51 17.12 -3.34
C LYS A 2 -20.22 18.18 -4.41
N TYR A 3 -19.37 19.17 -4.10
CA TYR A 3 -18.96 20.22 -5.05
C TYR A 3 -18.18 19.63 -6.25
N ILE A 4 -17.25 18.72 -6.02
CA ILE A 4 -16.47 18.06 -7.05
C ILE A 4 -17.36 17.24 -7.99
N ALA A 5 -18.30 16.46 -7.43
CA ALA A 5 -19.27 15.69 -8.19
C ALA A 5 -20.20 16.58 -9.04
N ALA A 6 -20.62 17.72 -8.50
CA ALA A 6 -21.47 18.68 -9.23
C ALA A 6 -20.79 19.30 -10.46
N HIS A 7 -19.44 19.27 -10.52
CA HIS A 7 -18.65 19.71 -11.67
C HIS A 7 -18.25 18.56 -12.61
N GLY A 8 -18.87 17.38 -12.48
CA GLY A 8 -18.64 16.23 -13.36
C GLY A 8 -17.28 15.53 -13.18
N LEU A 9 -16.55 15.84 -12.11
CA LEU A 9 -15.29 15.19 -11.80
C LEU A 9 -15.52 13.84 -11.10
N PRO A 10 -14.70 12.83 -11.39
CA PRO A 10 -14.81 11.52 -10.73
C PRO A 10 -14.48 11.63 -9.24
N ILE A 11 -15.30 11.01 -8.42
CA ILE A 11 -15.09 10.88 -6.97
C ILE A 11 -15.12 9.42 -6.58
N ALA A 12 -14.34 9.04 -5.58
CA ALA A 12 -14.47 7.73 -4.96
C ALA A 12 -15.85 7.61 -4.30
N ARG A 13 -16.54 6.51 -4.55
CA ARG A 13 -17.87 6.23 -3.97
C ARG A 13 -17.73 5.75 -2.52
N GLU A 14 -16.61 5.13 -2.22
CA GLU A 14 -16.23 4.59 -0.91
C GLU A 14 -15.77 5.74 0.00
N CYS A 15 -16.75 6.53 0.47
CA CYS A 15 -16.52 7.64 1.38
C CYS A 15 -17.69 7.73 2.37
N ASP A 16 -17.38 7.78 3.67
CA ASP A 16 -18.37 7.86 4.72
C ASP A 16 -17.96 8.86 5.79
N LEU A 17 -18.91 9.30 6.59
CA LEU A 17 -18.71 10.20 7.73
C LEU A 17 -19.06 9.48 9.03
N VAL A 18 -18.08 9.37 9.91
CA VAL A 18 -18.22 8.70 11.20
C VAL A 18 -17.77 9.61 12.34
N CYS A 19 -18.37 9.46 13.53
CA CYS A 19 -18.12 10.33 14.67
C CYS A 19 -17.38 9.64 15.82
N SER A 20 -16.91 8.38 15.63
CA SER A 20 -16.26 7.63 16.71
C SER A 20 -15.15 6.73 16.16
N SER A 21 -14.20 6.36 17.02
CA SER A 21 -13.15 5.39 16.68
C SER A 21 -13.71 4.02 16.31
N ALA A 22 -14.77 3.58 17.00
CA ALA A 22 -15.47 2.34 16.65
C ALA A 22 -16.06 2.40 15.23
N GLY A 23 -16.63 3.55 14.83
CA GLY A 23 -17.13 3.78 13.48
C GLY A 23 -16.01 3.76 12.43
N LEU A 24 -14.82 4.31 12.74
CA LEU A 24 -13.67 4.25 11.84
C LEU A 24 -13.22 2.81 11.61
N LEU A 25 -13.12 2.00 12.67
CA LEU A 25 -12.74 0.59 12.58
C LEU A 25 -13.80 -0.26 11.86
N ALA A 26 -15.09 0.00 12.10
CA ALA A 26 -16.17 -0.67 11.38
C ALA A 26 -16.14 -0.35 9.88
N TYR A 27 -15.86 0.91 9.52
CA TYR A 27 -15.69 1.32 8.14
C TYR A 27 -14.46 0.66 7.48
N TYR A 28 -13.32 0.62 8.19
CA TYR A 28 -12.11 -0.07 7.73
C TYR A 28 -12.42 -1.52 7.36
N LYS A 29 -13.06 -2.26 8.29
CA LYS A 29 -13.40 -3.66 8.07
C LYS A 29 -14.37 -3.85 6.91
N LYS A 30 -15.39 -2.99 6.77
CA LYS A 30 -16.32 -2.99 5.64
C LYS A 30 -15.57 -2.85 4.30
N ILE A 31 -14.59 -1.94 4.21
CA ILE A 31 -13.83 -1.73 2.98
C ILE A 31 -12.85 -2.89 2.74
N GLU A 32 -12.22 -3.42 3.78
CA GLU A 32 -11.38 -4.62 3.70
C GLU A 32 -12.16 -5.81 3.14
N ASP A 33 -13.34 -6.09 3.66
CA ASP A 33 -14.22 -7.20 3.23
C ASP A 33 -14.73 -7.02 1.78
N SER A 34 -14.88 -5.79 1.32
CA SER A 34 -15.34 -5.47 -0.05
C SER A 34 -14.22 -5.22 -1.04
N ARG A 35 -12.96 -5.30 -0.63
CA ARG A 35 -11.77 -4.95 -1.41
C ARG A 35 -11.73 -5.64 -2.78
N GLU A 36 -12.02 -6.94 -2.82
CA GLU A 36 -11.97 -7.75 -4.05
C GLU A 36 -13.10 -7.44 -5.04
N GLN A 37 -14.16 -6.76 -4.58
CA GLN A 37 -15.32 -6.39 -5.41
C GLN A 37 -15.16 -5.00 -6.05
N LEU A 38 -14.14 -4.25 -5.66
CA LEU A 38 -13.88 -2.93 -6.20
C LEU A 38 -13.25 -3.03 -7.60
N PRO A 39 -13.58 -2.12 -8.53
CA PRO A 39 -12.99 -2.09 -9.87
C PRO A 39 -11.56 -1.53 -9.90
N TYR A 40 -10.93 -1.36 -8.76
CA TYR A 40 -9.56 -0.86 -8.58
C TYR A 40 -8.97 -1.40 -7.28
N ASP A 41 -7.66 -1.53 -7.27
CA ASP A 41 -6.92 -2.00 -6.08
C ASP A 41 -6.77 -0.89 -5.05
N ILE A 42 -6.87 -1.29 -3.78
CA ILE A 42 -6.66 -0.40 -2.62
C ILE A 42 -5.74 -1.08 -1.61
N ASP A 43 -4.92 -0.29 -0.92
CA ASP A 43 -3.99 -0.76 0.12
C ASP A 43 -4.40 -0.35 1.55
N GLY A 44 -5.51 0.37 1.67
CA GLY A 44 -6.03 0.84 2.95
C GLY A 44 -7.05 1.96 2.83
N VAL A 45 -7.38 2.56 3.96
CA VAL A 45 -8.29 3.71 4.06
C VAL A 45 -7.56 4.92 4.64
N VAL A 46 -8.03 6.11 4.31
CA VAL A 46 -7.51 7.36 4.87
C VAL A 46 -8.62 8.04 5.67
N TYR A 47 -8.37 8.25 6.95
CA TYR A 47 -9.22 9.06 7.80
C TYR A 47 -8.79 10.51 7.75
N LYS A 48 -9.75 11.42 7.67
CA LYS A 48 -9.49 12.86 7.72
C LYS A 48 -10.50 13.53 8.63
N VAL A 49 -10.03 14.51 9.40
CA VAL A 49 -10.93 15.40 10.15
C VAL A 49 -11.83 16.13 9.16
N ASN A 50 -13.15 16.05 9.33
CA ASN A 50 -14.10 16.59 8.34
C ASN A 50 -14.26 18.13 8.42
N ASP A 51 -14.01 18.72 9.57
CA ASP A 51 -14.10 20.15 9.80
C ASP A 51 -12.85 20.88 9.31
N LEU A 52 -13.01 21.81 8.35
CA LEU A 52 -11.89 22.53 7.74
C LEU A 52 -11.17 23.46 8.71
N ALA A 53 -11.88 24.10 9.64
CA ALA A 53 -11.25 24.96 10.62
C ALA A 53 -10.40 24.15 11.62
N GLN A 54 -10.84 22.93 11.93
CA GLN A 54 -10.02 21.99 12.72
C GLN A 54 -8.83 21.47 11.93
N GLN A 55 -8.95 21.23 10.62
CA GLN A 55 -7.81 20.86 9.78
C GLN A 55 -6.72 21.95 9.80
N GLU A 56 -7.13 23.21 9.61
CA GLU A 56 -6.21 24.36 9.68
C GLU A 56 -5.51 24.46 11.04
N LYS A 57 -6.25 24.26 12.12
CA LYS A 57 -5.73 24.27 13.50
C LYS A 57 -4.72 23.16 13.77
N LEU A 58 -4.95 21.97 13.24
CA LEU A 58 -4.05 20.83 13.35
C LEU A 58 -2.79 21.02 12.48
N GLY A 59 -2.95 21.59 11.29
CA GLY A 59 -1.86 21.94 10.40
C GLY A 59 -1.07 20.73 9.87
N PHE A 60 0.20 20.97 9.58
CA PHE A 60 1.13 20.02 9.00
C PHE A 60 2.37 19.83 9.85
N ILE A 61 2.98 18.65 9.78
CA ILE A 61 4.33 18.37 10.27
C ILE A 61 5.17 17.96 9.07
N SER A 62 6.27 18.70 8.80
CA SER A 62 7.17 18.37 7.70
C SER A 62 6.42 18.13 6.38
N ARG A 63 6.22 16.88 5.99
CA ARG A 63 5.58 16.47 4.73
C ARG A 63 4.21 15.80 4.92
N ALA A 64 3.68 15.77 6.13
CA ALA A 64 2.44 15.07 6.44
C ALA A 64 1.40 15.97 7.13
N PRO A 65 0.10 15.87 6.77
CA PRO A 65 -0.97 16.54 7.47
C PRO A 65 -1.22 15.88 8.84
N ARG A 66 -1.42 16.68 9.88
CA ARG A 66 -1.79 16.18 11.23
C ARG A 66 -3.25 15.78 11.34
N PHE A 67 -4.07 16.18 10.41
CA PHE A 67 -5.51 15.93 10.36
C PHE A 67 -5.89 14.71 9.53
N ALA A 68 -4.90 13.97 9.00
CA ALA A 68 -5.13 12.76 8.21
C ALA A 68 -4.27 11.61 8.70
N LEU A 69 -4.84 10.41 8.67
CA LEU A 69 -4.18 9.16 9.07
C LEU A 69 -4.49 8.08 8.04
N ALA A 70 -3.45 7.47 7.48
CA ALA A 70 -3.58 6.28 6.62
C ALA A 70 -3.60 5.02 7.50
N HIS A 71 -4.62 4.18 7.31
CA HIS A 71 -4.74 2.86 7.92
C HIS A 71 -4.68 1.82 6.83
N LYS A 72 -3.51 1.24 6.65
CA LYS A 72 -3.25 0.25 5.60
C LYS A 72 -3.77 -1.12 5.97
N PHE A 73 -4.20 -1.88 4.98
CA PHE A 73 -4.51 -3.30 5.16
C PHE A 73 -3.25 -4.09 5.48
N PRO A 74 -3.37 -5.25 6.14
CA PRO A 74 -2.25 -6.17 6.31
C PRO A 74 -1.58 -6.45 4.96
N ALA A 75 -0.24 -6.58 4.99
CA ALA A 75 0.50 -6.98 3.80
C ALA A 75 0.03 -8.36 3.33
N GLN A 76 -0.22 -8.49 2.03
CA GLN A 76 -0.49 -9.80 1.45
C GLN A 76 0.82 -10.57 1.33
N GLU A 77 0.84 -11.79 1.82
CA GLU A 77 1.95 -12.71 1.69
C GLU A 77 1.53 -13.87 0.78
N VAL A 78 2.33 -14.14 -0.23
CA VAL A 78 2.09 -15.23 -1.18
C VAL A 78 3.39 -16.01 -1.37
N ILE A 79 3.26 -17.32 -1.37
CA ILE A 79 4.39 -18.22 -1.62
C ILE A 79 4.60 -18.32 -3.13
N THR A 80 5.84 -18.20 -3.57
CA THR A 80 6.26 -18.38 -4.96
C THR A 80 7.61 -19.07 -5.01
N GLU A 81 8.02 -19.52 -6.17
CA GLU A 81 9.28 -20.22 -6.40
C GLU A 81 10.38 -19.25 -6.85
N LEU A 82 11.58 -19.35 -6.26
CA LEU A 82 12.75 -18.61 -6.66
C LEU A 82 13.43 -19.30 -7.85
N LEU A 83 13.28 -18.73 -9.03
CA LEU A 83 13.84 -19.30 -10.28
C LEU A 83 15.31 -18.97 -10.50
N GLY A 84 15.81 -17.88 -9.92
CA GLY A 84 17.17 -17.42 -10.10
C GLY A 84 17.46 -16.11 -9.40
N ILE A 85 18.73 -15.71 -9.36
CA ILE A 85 19.16 -14.42 -8.80
C ILE A 85 20.01 -13.71 -9.84
N ASP A 86 19.62 -12.51 -10.22
CA ASP A 86 20.36 -11.60 -11.09
C ASP A 86 21.03 -10.50 -10.29
N ILE A 87 22.10 -9.93 -10.84
CA ILE A 87 22.77 -8.77 -10.27
C ILE A 87 22.44 -7.54 -11.12
N GLN A 88 21.79 -6.56 -10.51
CA GLN A 88 21.57 -5.26 -11.14
C GLN A 88 22.61 -4.25 -10.65
N VAL A 89 23.08 -3.41 -11.57
CA VAL A 89 24.04 -2.35 -11.26
C VAL A 89 23.29 -1.03 -11.16
N GLY A 90 23.30 -0.43 -9.98
CA GLY A 90 22.71 0.87 -9.74
C GLY A 90 23.51 2.01 -10.38
N ARG A 91 22.92 3.21 -10.45
CA ARG A 91 23.53 4.42 -11.02
C ARG A 91 24.89 4.77 -10.37
N THR A 92 25.06 4.45 -9.10
CA THR A 92 26.30 4.68 -8.34
C THR A 92 27.30 3.54 -8.42
N GLY A 93 27.05 2.50 -9.24
CA GLY A 93 27.87 1.30 -9.33
C GLY A 93 27.57 0.26 -8.24
N ALA A 94 26.61 0.50 -7.36
CA ALA A 94 26.21 -0.46 -6.33
C ALA A 94 25.56 -1.69 -6.98
N LEU A 95 26.00 -2.88 -6.56
CA LEU A 95 25.47 -4.16 -7.01
C LEU A 95 24.30 -4.56 -6.12
N THR A 96 23.13 -4.77 -6.73
CA THR A 96 21.90 -5.17 -6.01
C THR A 96 21.43 -6.51 -6.53
N PRO A 97 21.39 -7.56 -5.70
CA PRO A 97 20.85 -8.84 -6.10
C PRO A 97 19.31 -8.75 -6.18
N VAL A 98 18.76 -9.33 -7.25
CA VAL A 98 17.33 -9.37 -7.53
C VAL A 98 16.90 -10.80 -7.77
N ALA A 99 15.94 -11.27 -6.99
CA ALA A 99 15.29 -12.55 -7.17
C ALA A 99 14.43 -12.55 -8.43
N LYS A 100 14.59 -13.55 -9.29
CA LYS A 100 13.63 -13.91 -10.33
C LYS A 100 12.64 -14.90 -9.76
N LEU A 101 11.38 -14.52 -9.73
CA LEU A 101 10.31 -15.31 -9.13
C LEU A 101 9.42 -15.90 -10.23
N LYS A 102 8.85 -17.06 -9.94
CA LYS A 102 7.71 -17.53 -10.69
C LYS A 102 6.59 -16.51 -10.59
N PRO A 103 5.97 -16.06 -11.72
CA PRO A 103 4.97 -15.02 -11.68
C PRO A 103 3.87 -15.33 -10.67
N VAL A 104 3.63 -14.41 -9.74
CA VAL A 104 2.61 -14.53 -8.70
C VAL A 104 1.83 -13.23 -8.57
N PHE A 105 0.52 -13.34 -8.41
CA PHE A 105 -0.35 -12.19 -8.26
C PHE A 105 -0.45 -11.80 -6.79
N VAL A 106 -0.05 -10.57 -6.45
CA VAL A 106 -0.04 -10.03 -5.08
C VAL A 106 -0.49 -8.58 -5.11
N GLY A 107 -1.51 -8.25 -4.32
CA GLY A 107 -1.94 -6.86 -4.12
C GLY A 107 -2.32 -6.13 -5.41
N GLY A 108 -2.93 -6.83 -6.39
CA GLY A 108 -3.36 -6.23 -7.64
C GLY A 108 -2.28 -6.19 -8.73
N ALA A 109 -1.07 -6.68 -8.48
CA ALA A 109 0.02 -6.71 -9.45
C ALA A 109 0.63 -8.11 -9.59
N THR A 110 1.06 -8.46 -10.81
CA THR A 110 1.86 -9.67 -11.02
C THR A 110 3.32 -9.37 -10.73
N VAL A 111 3.84 -10.00 -9.69
CA VAL A 111 5.23 -9.87 -9.26
C VAL A 111 6.05 -10.98 -9.90
N THR A 112 7.13 -10.61 -10.58
CA THR A 112 8.09 -11.52 -11.22
C THR A 112 9.50 -11.35 -10.70
N GLN A 113 9.75 -10.25 -9.97
CA GLN A 113 11.07 -9.93 -9.42
C GLN A 113 10.92 -9.28 -8.05
N ALA A 114 11.88 -9.53 -7.16
CA ALA A 114 11.96 -8.89 -5.86
C ALA A 114 13.42 -8.56 -5.51
N THR A 115 13.66 -7.40 -4.90
CA THR A 115 15.00 -7.07 -4.44
C THR A 115 15.39 -7.91 -3.23
N LEU A 116 16.63 -8.44 -3.26
CA LEU A 116 17.24 -9.11 -2.11
C LEU A 116 18.15 -8.16 -1.31
N HIS A 117 18.18 -6.88 -1.69
CA HIS A 117 18.93 -5.80 -1.06
C HIS A 117 20.44 -5.94 -1.15
N ASN A 118 21.03 -6.95 -0.53
CA ASN A 118 22.47 -7.22 -0.50
C ASN A 118 22.76 -8.70 -0.20
N GLU A 119 24.04 -9.09 -0.30
CA GLU A 119 24.49 -10.46 -0.05
C GLU A 119 24.24 -10.93 1.40
N ASP A 120 24.41 -10.04 2.37
CA ASP A 120 24.22 -10.37 3.79
C ASP A 120 22.74 -10.73 4.08
N GLU A 121 21.81 -10.08 3.41
CA GLU A 121 20.39 -10.37 3.52
C GLU A 121 20.04 -11.74 2.92
N ILE A 122 20.67 -12.12 1.80
CA ILE A 122 20.53 -13.45 1.21
C ILE A 122 21.03 -14.53 2.19
N LYS A 123 22.20 -14.32 2.78
CA LYS A 123 22.76 -15.23 3.78
C LYS A 123 21.91 -15.33 5.02
N ARG A 124 21.42 -14.18 5.53
CA ARG A 124 20.56 -14.13 6.72
C ARG A 124 19.25 -14.87 6.55
N LYS A 125 18.64 -14.76 5.37
CA LYS A 125 17.39 -15.43 5.04
C LYS A 125 17.57 -16.86 4.54
N ASN A 126 18.80 -17.26 4.28
CA ASN A 126 19.19 -18.56 3.71
C ASN A 126 18.40 -18.89 2.43
N VAL A 127 18.29 -17.91 1.54
CA VAL A 127 17.52 -18.02 0.29
C VAL A 127 18.32 -18.79 -0.76
N MET A 128 17.72 -19.83 -1.31
CA MET A 128 18.32 -20.66 -2.36
C MET A 128 17.42 -20.75 -3.60
N ILE A 129 18.04 -20.95 -4.76
CA ILE A 129 17.29 -21.18 -6.02
C ILE A 129 16.54 -22.50 -5.89
N GLY A 130 15.24 -22.45 -6.17
CA GLY A 130 14.31 -23.57 -6.01
C GLY A 130 13.48 -23.54 -4.72
N ASP A 131 13.72 -22.54 -3.82
CA ASP A 131 12.87 -22.31 -2.64
C ASP A 131 11.46 -21.84 -3.02
#